data_f3e9f713e627aa2f21471547a2b8d73a
#
_entry.id   f3e9f713e627aa2f21471547a2b8d73a
#
_cell.length_a   1.000
_cell.length_b   1.000
_cell.length_c   1.000
_cell.angle_alpha   90.00
_cell.angle_beta   90.00
_cell.angle_gamma   90.00
#
_symmetry.space_group_name_H-M   'P 1'
#
loop_
_entity.id
_entity.type
_entity.pdbx_description
1 polymer ?
#
loop_
_entity_poly.entity_id
_entity_poly.type
_entity_poly.pdbx_seq_one_letter_code
_entity_poly.pdbx_strand_id
1 'polypeptide(L)'
;MKQRFLNNTVAMLSAMLCLAVNLTSCANKQDATSSAEQPVAADSRFATLDSLAVYMIQDLMDRETPEELVEQYESQSAAISAYWAQNHAGDDQSLMTETVMGELKTLADSLSAGSTVDMMMSGEIHSAIAQYLTAQAYCEHYRDNPLYQAEMRDWLLLEDELMDFYGDLATLTYWGGTITTVVASSTIDNLCTARHDDYSQLKKGGQFASGEMTIAEARANLIEELSSAKSLEDDAVEENAADFRQMLNDMRGHADKVAALLDKWIASRAALCQAEGIPEGHTARLIAQLSRLVMEIIEG
;
A
#
# COMPACT_ATOMS: atom_id res chain seq x y z
N MET A 1 0.62 17.51 4.86
CA MET A 1 -0.39 17.27 3.82
C MET A 1 -0.99 15.86 3.88
N LYS A 2 -0.23 14.81 4.21
CA LYS A 2 -0.72 13.46 4.56
C LYS A 2 -2.03 13.46 5.36
N GLN A 3 -2.08 14.26 6.42
CA GLN A 3 -3.27 14.43 7.24
C GLN A 3 -4.49 14.98 6.50
N ARG A 4 -4.35 15.67 5.36
CA ARG A 4 -5.49 16.21 4.60
C ARG A 4 -6.06 15.22 3.60
N PHE A 5 -5.21 14.50 2.85
CA PHE A 5 -5.68 13.50 1.89
C PHE A 5 -6.33 12.33 2.63
N LEU A 6 -5.66 11.83 3.66
CA LEU A 6 -6.17 10.75 4.51
C LEU A 6 -7.34 11.16 5.40
N ASN A 7 -7.31 12.37 6.00
CA ASN A 7 -8.45 12.86 6.78
C ASN A 7 -9.71 13.00 5.92
N ASN A 8 -9.61 13.28 4.62
CA ASN A 8 -10.76 13.29 3.73
C ASN A 8 -11.22 11.87 3.39
N THR A 9 -10.32 10.93 3.15
CA THR A 9 -10.65 9.52 2.86
C THR A 9 -11.19 8.84 4.12
N VAL A 10 -10.52 8.96 5.25
CA VAL A 10 -10.96 8.42 6.56
C VAL A 10 -12.24 9.11 7.05
N ALA A 11 -12.43 10.42 6.84
CA ALA A 11 -13.66 11.12 7.21
C ALA A 11 -14.85 10.67 6.37
N MET A 12 -14.67 10.39 5.06
CA MET A 12 -15.71 9.82 4.21
C MET A 12 -16.03 8.36 4.61
N LEU A 13 -15.03 7.53 4.86
CA LEU A 13 -15.18 6.16 5.33
C LEU A 13 -15.85 6.11 6.72
N SER A 14 -15.44 6.97 7.66
CA SER A 14 -16.06 7.06 8.98
C SER A 14 -17.51 7.53 8.93
N ALA A 15 -17.86 8.44 8.03
CA ALA A 15 -19.24 8.90 7.86
C ALA A 15 -20.15 7.80 7.27
N MET A 16 -19.65 6.98 6.35
CA MET A 16 -20.38 5.84 5.78
C MET A 16 -20.51 4.69 6.78
N LEU A 17 -19.47 4.41 7.57
CA LEU A 17 -19.50 3.37 8.61
C LEU A 17 -20.52 3.73 9.72
N CYS A 18 -20.63 5.00 10.11
CA CYS A 18 -21.63 5.45 11.07
C CYS A 18 -23.07 5.27 10.56
N LEU A 19 -23.32 5.33 9.26
CA LEU A 19 -24.61 5.05 8.64
C LEU A 19 -24.95 3.56 8.62
N ALA A 20 -23.98 2.69 8.39
CA ALA A 20 -24.16 1.23 8.36
C ALA A 20 -24.40 0.65 9.76
N VAL A 21 -23.69 1.12 10.78
CA VAL A 21 -23.81 0.64 12.18
C VAL A 21 -25.15 1.05 12.83
N ASN A 22 -25.78 2.14 12.40
CA ASN A 22 -27.08 2.57 12.95
C ASN A 22 -28.28 1.76 12.43
N LEU A 23 -28.13 0.91 11.41
CA LEU A 23 -29.23 0.10 10.86
C LEU A 23 -29.35 -1.31 11.49
N THR A 24 -28.36 -1.76 12.27
CA THR A 24 -28.34 -3.12 12.86
C THR A 24 -28.56 -3.19 14.37
N SER A 25 -28.79 -2.06 15.06
CA SER A 25 -28.89 -2.01 16.53
C SER A 25 -30.31 -2.10 17.09
N CYS A 26 -31.17 -2.92 16.52
CA CYS A 26 -32.47 -3.25 17.13
C CYS A 26 -32.75 -4.72 17.02
N ALA A 27 -32.23 -5.53 17.94
CA ALA A 27 -32.93 -6.75 18.48
C ALA A 27 -32.06 -7.49 19.52
N ASN A 28 -32.75 -7.72 20.62
CA ASN A 28 -32.65 -8.78 21.64
C ASN A 28 -31.72 -8.61 22.85
N LYS A 29 -32.41 -8.20 23.89
CA LYS A 29 -32.14 -8.65 25.27
C LYS A 29 -32.73 -10.07 25.44
N GLN A 30 -31.96 -11.02 25.92
CA GLN A 30 -32.45 -12.11 26.76
C GLN A 30 -31.39 -12.66 27.71
N ASP A 31 -31.75 -12.75 28.98
CA ASP A 31 -30.98 -13.29 30.10
C ASP A 31 -30.72 -14.80 29.95
N ALA A 32 -29.53 -15.27 30.38
CA ALA A 32 -29.48 -16.50 31.19
C ALA A 32 -28.04 -16.78 31.68
N THR A 33 -27.93 -16.91 32.99
CA THR A 33 -26.84 -17.48 33.78
C THR A 33 -26.44 -18.90 33.35
N SER A 34 -25.15 -19.10 33.10
CA SER A 34 -24.47 -20.37 33.34
C SER A 34 -22.94 -20.18 33.34
N SER A 35 -22.33 -20.60 34.46
CA SER A 35 -20.89 -20.60 34.70
C SER A 35 -20.26 -21.75 33.92
N ALA A 36 -19.53 -21.45 32.84
CA ALA A 36 -18.57 -22.35 32.19
C ALA A 36 -17.45 -21.43 31.66
N GLU A 37 -16.22 -21.93 31.65
CA GLU A 37 -15.00 -21.24 31.19
C GLU A 37 -15.33 -20.40 29.94
N GLN A 38 -15.26 -19.09 30.08
CA GLN A 38 -15.50 -18.16 28.96
C GLN A 38 -14.39 -18.40 27.92
N PRO A 39 -14.73 -18.83 26.70
CA PRO A 39 -13.82 -18.65 25.59
C PRO A 39 -13.51 -17.18 25.50
N VAL A 40 -12.26 -16.82 25.27
CA VAL A 40 -11.82 -15.45 24.97
C VAL A 40 -12.86 -14.86 24.01
N ALA A 41 -13.56 -13.81 24.43
CA ALA A 41 -14.64 -13.24 23.67
C ALA A 41 -14.08 -12.90 22.28
N ALA A 42 -14.59 -13.55 21.24
CA ALA A 42 -14.18 -13.30 19.88
C ALA A 42 -14.31 -11.80 19.62
N ASP A 43 -13.26 -11.16 19.14
CA ASP A 43 -13.24 -9.72 18.92
C ASP A 43 -14.23 -9.38 17.80
N SER A 44 -15.44 -8.96 18.19
CA SER A 44 -16.53 -8.71 17.26
C SER A 44 -16.25 -7.60 16.24
N ARG A 45 -15.14 -6.86 16.39
CA ARG A 45 -14.70 -5.84 15.44
C ARG A 45 -14.41 -6.43 14.05
N PHE A 46 -13.99 -7.69 13.96
CA PHE A 46 -13.63 -8.38 12.73
C PHE A 46 -14.63 -9.48 12.36
N ALA A 47 -15.91 -9.27 12.66
CA ALA A 47 -16.95 -10.27 12.37
C ALA A 47 -17.28 -10.37 10.88
N THR A 48 -16.99 -9.36 10.08
CA THR A 48 -17.26 -9.32 8.64
C THR A 48 -16.00 -9.04 7.84
N LEU A 49 -15.99 -9.47 6.58
CA LEU A 49 -14.89 -9.20 5.64
C LEU A 49 -14.70 -7.69 5.42
N ASP A 50 -15.80 -6.94 5.30
CA ASP A 50 -15.76 -5.48 5.15
C ASP A 50 -15.08 -4.80 6.35
N SER A 51 -15.37 -5.24 7.58
CA SER A 51 -14.73 -4.67 8.77
C SER A 51 -13.23 -4.98 8.83
N LEU A 52 -12.82 -6.17 8.37
CA LEU A 52 -11.41 -6.53 8.24
C LEU A 52 -10.73 -5.69 7.15
N ALA A 53 -11.36 -5.52 5.98
CA ALA A 53 -10.84 -4.72 4.88
C ALA A 53 -10.60 -3.26 5.31
N VAL A 54 -11.60 -2.64 5.95
CA VAL A 54 -11.48 -1.27 6.49
C VAL A 54 -10.34 -1.16 7.50
N TYR A 55 -10.21 -2.14 8.39
CA TYR A 55 -9.11 -2.15 9.36
C TYR A 55 -7.75 -2.21 8.68
N MET A 56 -7.58 -3.12 7.72
CA MET A 56 -6.31 -3.26 6.99
C MET A 56 -5.95 -1.99 6.20
N ILE A 57 -6.93 -1.32 5.59
CA ILE A 57 -6.72 -0.04 4.91
C ILE A 57 -6.30 1.05 5.90
N GLN A 58 -6.96 1.15 7.05
CA GLN A 58 -6.62 2.17 8.06
C GLN A 58 -5.24 1.97 8.67
N ASP A 59 -4.77 0.74 8.71
CA ASP A 59 -3.47 0.35 9.25
C ASP A 59 -2.32 0.49 8.21
N LEU A 60 -2.63 0.95 6.97
CA LEU A 60 -1.62 1.16 5.91
C LEU A 60 -0.66 2.33 6.15
N MET A 61 -0.77 3.04 7.28
CA MET A 61 -0.26 4.38 7.47
C MET A 61 1.08 4.44 8.19
N ASP A 62 1.91 5.36 7.67
CA ASP A 62 3.07 5.96 8.35
C ASP A 62 4.11 4.96 8.91
N ARG A 63 4.67 4.10 8.04
CA ARG A 63 5.78 3.22 8.41
C ARG A 63 7.09 3.80 7.90
N GLU A 64 7.94 4.25 8.79
CA GLU A 64 9.27 4.76 8.46
C GLU A 64 10.37 3.76 8.84
N THR A 65 10.03 2.75 9.64
CA THR A 65 11.01 1.79 10.19
C THR A 65 10.58 0.33 9.99
N PRO A 66 11.55 -0.60 9.86
CA PRO A 66 11.27 -2.02 9.85
C PRO A 66 10.56 -2.53 11.12
N GLU A 67 10.78 -1.89 12.26
CA GLU A 67 10.15 -2.21 13.53
C GLU A 67 8.64 -1.90 13.48
N GLU A 68 8.25 -0.76 12.94
CA GLU A 68 6.84 -0.40 12.72
C GLU A 68 6.16 -1.33 11.71
N LEU A 69 6.88 -1.77 10.67
CA LEU A 69 6.39 -2.79 9.75
C LEU A 69 6.08 -4.12 10.46
N VAL A 70 6.93 -4.53 11.41
CA VAL A 70 6.71 -5.74 12.21
C VAL A 70 5.48 -5.59 13.10
N GLU A 71 5.36 -4.46 13.82
CA GLU A 71 4.19 -4.17 14.68
C GLU A 71 2.89 -4.18 13.87
N GLN A 72 2.89 -3.57 12.70
CA GLN A 72 1.74 -3.59 11.80
C GLN A 72 1.39 -5.02 11.35
N TYR A 73 2.38 -5.80 10.91
CA TYR A 73 2.16 -7.18 10.51
C TYR A 73 1.55 -8.02 11.64
N GLU A 74 2.05 -7.87 12.87
CA GLU A 74 1.53 -8.57 14.04
C GLU A 74 0.08 -8.17 14.35
N SER A 75 -0.23 -6.87 14.25
CA SER A 75 -1.57 -6.32 14.45
C SER A 75 -2.57 -6.83 13.40
N GLN A 76 -2.21 -6.77 12.12
CA GLN A 76 -3.03 -7.27 11.02
C GLN A 76 -3.21 -8.80 11.08
N SER A 77 -2.15 -9.55 11.46
CA SER A 77 -2.23 -11.00 11.64
C SER A 77 -3.19 -11.39 12.77
N ALA A 78 -3.23 -10.61 13.85
CA ALA A 78 -4.21 -10.81 14.92
C ALA A 78 -5.65 -10.54 14.44
N ALA A 79 -5.87 -9.50 13.64
CA ALA A 79 -7.18 -9.20 13.05
C ALA A 79 -7.65 -10.31 12.10
N ILE A 80 -6.77 -10.79 11.22
CA ILE A 80 -7.02 -11.92 10.31
C ILE A 80 -7.37 -13.18 11.11
N SER A 81 -6.63 -13.47 12.19
CA SER A 81 -6.90 -14.63 13.05
C SER A 81 -8.26 -14.52 13.75
N ALA A 82 -8.64 -13.32 14.18
CA ALA A 82 -9.95 -13.08 14.80
C ALA A 82 -11.11 -13.25 13.79
N TYR A 83 -10.94 -12.76 12.56
CA TYR A 83 -11.89 -12.97 11.47
C TYR A 83 -12.02 -14.47 11.15
N TRP A 84 -10.89 -15.17 11.00
CA TRP A 84 -10.85 -16.61 10.72
C TRP A 84 -11.59 -17.41 11.76
N ALA A 85 -11.35 -17.16 13.03
CA ALA A 85 -11.99 -17.88 14.14
C ALA A 85 -13.52 -17.76 14.14
N GLN A 86 -14.05 -16.67 13.59
CA GLN A 86 -15.50 -16.42 13.53
C GLN A 86 -16.15 -17.00 12.28
N ASN A 87 -15.47 -16.99 11.15
CA ASN A 87 -16.06 -17.28 9.85
C ASN A 87 -15.63 -18.65 9.29
N HIS A 88 -14.51 -19.21 9.77
CA HIS A 88 -13.89 -20.45 9.30
C HIS A 88 -13.65 -21.44 10.46
N ALA A 89 -14.53 -21.44 11.46
CA ALA A 89 -14.39 -22.33 12.60
C ALA A 89 -14.43 -23.82 12.16
N GLY A 90 -13.30 -24.50 12.35
CA GLY A 90 -13.14 -25.92 11.98
C GLY A 90 -12.38 -26.16 10.68
N ASP A 91 -12.04 -25.10 9.93
CA ASP A 91 -11.21 -25.21 8.74
C ASP A 91 -9.71 -25.33 9.10
N ASP A 92 -8.90 -25.80 8.16
CA ASP A 92 -7.47 -25.95 8.36
C ASP A 92 -6.77 -24.59 8.52
N GLN A 93 -6.28 -24.32 9.72
CA GLN A 93 -5.61 -23.05 10.05
C GLN A 93 -4.38 -22.79 9.19
N SER A 94 -3.76 -23.79 8.59
CA SER A 94 -2.62 -23.60 7.69
C SER A 94 -3.00 -22.85 6.41
N LEU A 95 -4.28 -22.81 6.04
CA LEU A 95 -4.83 -22.11 4.88
C LEU A 95 -5.32 -20.69 5.21
N MET A 96 -5.28 -20.26 6.46
CA MET A 96 -5.90 -19.02 6.94
C MET A 96 -5.50 -17.80 6.10
N THR A 97 -4.20 -17.53 5.98
CA THR A 97 -3.73 -16.35 5.24
C THR A 97 -4.14 -16.41 3.77
N GLU A 98 -3.93 -17.54 3.10
CA GLU A 98 -4.26 -17.69 1.68
C GLU A 98 -5.76 -17.49 1.44
N THR A 99 -6.61 -18.09 2.26
CA THR A 99 -8.07 -17.99 2.12
C THR A 99 -8.56 -16.57 2.37
N VAL A 100 -8.14 -15.94 3.48
CA VAL A 100 -8.59 -14.58 3.82
C VAL A 100 -8.09 -13.54 2.80
N MET A 101 -6.85 -13.66 2.33
CA MET A 101 -6.35 -12.79 1.26
C MET A 101 -7.12 -13.01 -0.06
N GLY A 102 -7.51 -14.23 -0.37
CA GLY A 102 -8.35 -14.56 -1.52
C GLY A 102 -9.76 -13.97 -1.42
N GLU A 103 -10.36 -13.98 -0.23
CA GLU A 103 -11.68 -13.35 0.02
C GLU A 103 -11.60 -11.83 -0.09
N LEU A 104 -10.58 -11.20 0.51
CA LEU A 104 -10.33 -9.75 0.40
C LEU A 104 -10.11 -9.35 -1.05
N LYS A 105 -9.35 -10.12 -1.82
CA LYS A 105 -9.16 -9.89 -3.25
C LYS A 105 -10.49 -9.99 -4.01
N THR A 106 -11.30 -11.00 -3.73
CA THR A 106 -12.62 -11.16 -4.36
C THR A 106 -13.53 -9.96 -4.04
N LEU A 107 -13.49 -9.44 -2.81
CA LEU A 107 -14.19 -8.23 -2.43
C LEU A 107 -13.69 -7.04 -3.25
N ALA A 108 -12.38 -6.80 -3.32
CA ALA A 108 -11.77 -5.74 -4.11
C ALA A 108 -12.17 -5.82 -5.59
N ASP A 109 -12.04 -7.00 -6.20
CA ASP A 109 -12.42 -7.23 -7.60
C ASP A 109 -13.91 -6.91 -7.85
N SER A 110 -14.79 -7.19 -6.88
CA SER A 110 -16.22 -6.87 -6.99
C SER A 110 -16.51 -5.36 -6.95
N LEU A 111 -15.66 -4.58 -6.29
CA LEU A 111 -15.76 -3.12 -6.19
C LEU A 111 -15.19 -2.40 -7.41
N SER A 112 -14.30 -3.03 -8.16
CA SER A 112 -13.55 -2.41 -9.26
C SER A 112 -14.43 -1.87 -10.41
N ALA A 113 -15.65 -2.39 -10.59
CA ALA A 113 -16.63 -1.96 -11.59
C ALA A 113 -17.74 -1.07 -11.00
N GLY A 114 -17.62 -0.66 -9.75
CA GLY A 114 -18.63 0.10 -9.02
C GLY A 114 -18.55 1.61 -9.23
N SER A 115 -18.96 2.35 -8.21
CA SER A 115 -18.81 3.81 -8.16
C SER A 115 -17.34 4.20 -8.02
N THR A 116 -17.02 5.50 -8.17
CA THR A 116 -15.66 6.02 -7.93
C THR A 116 -15.13 5.66 -6.53
N VAL A 117 -16.01 5.67 -5.53
CA VAL A 117 -15.66 5.29 -4.15
C VAL A 117 -15.35 3.78 -4.09
N ASP A 118 -16.14 2.95 -4.77
CA ASP A 118 -15.89 1.51 -4.81
C ASP A 118 -14.57 1.19 -5.53
N MET A 119 -14.29 1.87 -6.65
CA MET A 119 -13.01 1.72 -7.37
C MET A 119 -11.81 2.13 -6.51
N MET A 120 -11.93 3.23 -5.76
CA MET A 120 -10.89 3.66 -4.82
C MET A 120 -10.68 2.61 -3.71
N MET A 121 -11.76 2.13 -3.07
CA MET A 121 -11.67 1.08 -2.05
C MET A 121 -11.07 -0.22 -2.61
N SER A 122 -11.37 -0.57 -3.86
CA SER A 122 -10.74 -1.72 -4.54
C SER A 122 -9.23 -1.60 -4.56
N GLY A 123 -8.68 -0.46 -5.01
CA GLY A 123 -7.24 -0.20 -5.02
C GLY A 123 -6.62 -0.21 -3.62
N GLU A 124 -7.30 0.40 -2.63
CA GLU A 124 -6.83 0.41 -1.24
C GLU A 124 -6.79 -1.00 -0.63
N ILE A 125 -7.77 -1.86 -0.91
CA ILE A 125 -7.76 -3.26 -0.43
C ILE A 125 -6.61 -4.04 -1.10
N HIS A 126 -6.40 -3.88 -2.41
CA HIS A 126 -5.29 -4.53 -3.10
C HIS A 126 -3.93 -4.08 -2.53
N SER A 127 -3.76 -2.77 -2.30
CA SER A 127 -2.56 -2.22 -1.64
C SER A 127 -2.34 -2.85 -0.26
N ALA A 128 -3.40 -2.95 0.55
CA ALA A 128 -3.34 -3.54 1.87
C ALA A 128 -2.92 -5.02 1.83
N ILE A 129 -3.47 -5.81 0.90
CA ILE A 129 -3.08 -7.20 0.68
C ILE A 129 -1.59 -7.28 0.31
N ALA A 130 -1.13 -6.50 -0.67
CA ALA A 130 0.24 -6.53 -1.16
C ALA A 130 1.24 -6.14 -0.06
N GLN A 131 0.92 -5.12 0.73
CA GLN A 131 1.74 -4.68 1.85
C GLN A 131 1.78 -5.72 2.98
N TYR A 132 0.64 -6.31 3.36
CA TYR A 132 0.60 -7.40 4.34
C TYR A 132 1.48 -8.59 3.91
N LEU A 133 1.37 -9.02 2.67
CA LEU A 133 2.16 -10.15 2.15
C LEU A 133 3.66 -9.83 2.07
N THR A 134 4.02 -8.58 1.75
CA THR A 134 5.41 -8.10 1.81
C THR A 134 5.94 -8.11 3.24
N ALA A 135 5.16 -7.59 4.19
CA ALA A 135 5.50 -7.58 5.61
C ALA A 135 5.62 -9.01 6.18
N GLN A 136 4.71 -9.91 5.79
CA GLN A 136 4.79 -11.33 6.13
C GLN A 136 6.11 -11.93 5.65
N ALA A 137 6.45 -11.76 4.38
CA ALA A 137 7.69 -12.30 3.81
C ALA A 137 8.93 -11.75 4.54
N TYR A 138 8.94 -10.45 4.85
CA TYR A 138 10.01 -9.83 5.63
C TYR A 138 10.10 -10.41 7.04
N CYS A 139 9.00 -10.47 7.78
CA CYS A 139 8.97 -10.94 9.16
C CYS A 139 9.35 -12.42 9.30
N GLU A 140 8.88 -13.27 8.38
CA GLU A 140 9.11 -14.70 8.43
C GLU A 140 10.52 -15.12 8.00
N HIS A 141 11.17 -14.35 7.08
CA HIS A 141 12.38 -14.82 6.41
C HIS A 141 13.60 -13.90 6.55
N TYR A 142 13.39 -12.59 6.78
CA TYR A 142 14.45 -11.60 6.55
C TYR A 142 14.72 -10.65 7.72
N ARG A 143 13.81 -10.53 8.69
CA ARG A 143 13.90 -9.53 9.76
C ARG A 143 15.17 -9.58 10.60
N ASP A 144 15.80 -10.75 10.73
CA ASP A 144 17.01 -10.94 11.54
C ASP A 144 18.32 -10.70 10.74
N ASN A 145 18.22 -10.41 9.43
CA ASN A 145 19.35 -10.12 8.57
C ASN A 145 19.59 -8.61 8.44
N PRO A 146 20.75 -8.07 8.89
CA PRO A 146 21.02 -6.64 8.86
C PRO A 146 20.98 -6.00 7.47
N LEU A 147 21.27 -6.76 6.41
CA LEU A 147 21.21 -6.25 5.04
C LEU A 147 19.76 -6.03 4.60
N TYR A 148 18.87 -6.97 4.93
CA TYR A 148 17.44 -6.82 4.66
C TYR A 148 16.81 -5.72 5.54
N GLN A 149 17.25 -5.56 6.78
CA GLN A 149 16.79 -4.46 7.64
C GLN A 149 17.18 -3.09 7.04
N ALA A 150 18.41 -2.94 6.56
CA ALA A 150 18.88 -1.70 5.95
C ALA A 150 18.12 -1.40 4.64
N GLU A 151 17.96 -2.40 3.79
CA GLU A 151 17.23 -2.30 2.53
C GLU A 151 15.75 -1.96 2.77
N MET A 152 15.09 -2.64 3.72
CA MET A 152 13.70 -2.38 4.05
C MET A 152 13.50 -0.96 4.60
N ARG A 153 14.38 -0.50 5.50
CA ARG A 153 14.32 0.88 6.03
C ARG A 153 14.40 1.92 4.91
N ASP A 154 15.35 1.74 3.99
CA ASP A 154 15.53 2.69 2.91
C ASP A 154 14.38 2.62 1.90
N TRP A 155 13.78 1.43 1.72
CA TRP A 155 12.57 1.26 0.92
C TRP A 155 11.35 1.95 1.53
N LEU A 156 11.07 1.76 2.82
CA LEU A 156 9.90 2.37 3.47
C LEU A 156 9.91 3.89 3.36
N LEU A 157 11.08 4.52 3.52
CA LEU A 157 11.22 5.96 3.30
C LEU A 157 10.99 6.37 1.85
N LEU A 158 11.46 5.57 0.88
CA LEU A 158 11.23 5.80 -0.54
C LEU A 158 9.78 5.59 -0.91
N GLU A 159 9.15 4.52 -0.44
CA GLU A 159 7.74 4.18 -0.68
C GLU A 159 6.81 5.28 -0.20
N ASP A 160 7.04 5.79 1.02
CA ASP A 160 6.28 6.87 1.61
C ASP A 160 6.34 8.15 0.75
N GLU A 161 7.53 8.55 0.32
CA GLU A 161 7.71 9.73 -0.51
C GLU A 161 7.15 9.53 -1.94
N LEU A 162 7.20 8.31 -2.47
CA LEU A 162 6.57 7.95 -3.76
C LEU A 162 5.05 8.07 -3.68
N MET A 163 4.43 7.62 -2.59
CA MET A 163 2.98 7.74 -2.39
C MET A 163 2.53 9.20 -2.36
N ASP A 164 3.25 10.06 -1.63
CA ASP A 164 2.98 11.49 -1.60
C ASP A 164 3.16 12.12 -3.00
N PHE A 165 4.25 11.79 -3.69
CA PHE A 165 4.53 12.26 -5.05
C PHE A 165 3.45 11.84 -6.06
N TYR A 166 3.03 10.57 -6.06
CA TYR A 166 2.00 10.09 -6.96
C TYR A 166 0.63 10.72 -6.68
N GLY A 167 0.29 10.91 -5.41
CA GLY A 167 -0.93 11.59 -5.00
C GLY A 167 -1.00 13.04 -5.50
N ASP A 168 0.07 13.78 -5.32
CA ASP A 168 0.17 15.18 -5.78
C ASP A 168 0.19 15.26 -7.32
N LEU A 169 0.96 14.38 -7.99
CA LEU A 169 1.03 14.33 -9.45
C LEU A 169 -0.34 13.99 -10.06
N ALA A 170 -1.05 13.00 -9.53
CA ALA A 170 -2.39 12.66 -9.99
C ALA A 170 -3.36 13.83 -9.78
N THR A 171 -3.26 14.54 -8.66
CA THR A 171 -4.11 15.69 -8.37
C THR A 171 -3.84 16.85 -9.34
N LEU A 172 -2.60 17.10 -9.70
CA LEU A 172 -2.22 18.12 -10.68
C LEU A 172 -2.66 17.75 -12.09
N THR A 173 -2.48 16.48 -12.49
CA THR A 173 -2.82 16.00 -13.84
C THR A 173 -4.33 15.96 -14.08
N TYR A 174 -5.12 15.55 -13.09
CA TYR A 174 -6.57 15.37 -13.23
C TYR A 174 -7.42 16.43 -12.52
N TRP A 175 -6.82 17.54 -12.08
CA TRP A 175 -7.51 18.70 -11.51
C TRP A 175 -8.36 18.42 -10.26
N GLY A 176 -7.94 17.50 -9.41
CA GLY A 176 -8.61 17.21 -8.14
C GLY A 176 -10.05 16.69 -8.28
N GLY A 177 -10.45 16.23 -9.47
CA GLY A 177 -11.73 15.56 -9.69
C GLY A 177 -11.78 14.18 -9.03
N THR A 178 -12.95 13.53 -9.06
CA THR A 178 -13.12 12.17 -8.50
C THR A 178 -12.23 11.13 -9.17
N ILE A 179 -11.84 11.34 -10.42
CA ILE A 179 -10.89 10.47 -11.13
C ILE A 179 -9.50 10.49 -10.49
N THR A 180 -9.09 11.62 -9.91
CA THR A 180 -7.79 11.76 -9.22
C THR A 180 -7.58 10.71 -8.15
N THR A 181 -8.60 10.50 -7.30
CA THR A 181 -8.51 9.52 -6.20
C THR A 181 -8.41 8.10 -6.72
N VAL A 182 -9.10 7.78 -7.82
CA VAL A 182 -9.02 6.46 -8.46
C VAL A 182 -7.63 6.24 -9.05
N VAL A 183 -7.09 7.22 -9.77
CA VAL A 183 -5.75 7.12 -10.37
C VAL A 183 -4.68 7.00 -9.27
N ALA A 184 -4.72 7.84 -8.25
CA ALA A 184 -3.79 7.77 -7.13
C ALA A 184 -3.85 6.41 -6.42
N SER A 185 -5.05 5.92 -6.08
CA SER A 185 -5.25 4.63 -5.42
C SER A 185 -4.75 3.46 -6.29
N SER A 186 -5.04 3.47 -7.58
CA SER A 186 -4.55 2.44 -8.53
C SER A 186 -3.02 2.47 -8.68
N THR A 187 -2.42 3.67 -8.70
CA THR A 187 -0.96 3.80 -8.79
C THR A 187 -0.27 3.29 -7.52
N ILE A 188 -0.83 3.59 -6.34
CA ILE A 188 -0.34 3.07 -5.06
C ILE A 188 -0.49 1.55 -5.00
N ASP A 189 -1.60 0.98 -5.47
CA ASP A 189 -1.77 -0.48 -5.59
C ASP A 189 -0.67 -1.09 -6.47
N ASN A 190 -0.41 -0.52 -7.63
CA ASN A 190 0.65 -0.99 -8.52
C ASN A 190 2.04 -0.89 -7.87
N LEU A 191 2.32 0.16 -7.09
CA LEU A 191 3.57 0.30 -6.32
C LEU A 191 3.71 -0.81 -5.28
N CYS A 192 2.69 -1.04 -4.46
CA CYS A 192 2.68 -2.07 -3.43
C CYS A 192 2.81 -3.48 -4.03
N THR A 193 2.09 -3.74 -5.12
CA THR A 193 2.15 -5.00 -5.87
C THR A 193 3.54 -5.23 -6.45
N ALA A 194 4.17 -4.22 -7.06
CA ALA A 194 5.53 -4.32 -7.58
C ALA A 194 6.54 -4.68 -6.48
N ARG A 195 6.38 -4.11 -5.29
CA ARG A 195 7.21 -4.45 -4.13
C ARG A 195 6.96 -5.86 -3.63
N HIS A 196 5.71 -6.28 -3.53
CA HIS A 196 5.36 -7.64 -3.15
C HIS A 196 5.95 -8.68 -4.11
N ASP A 197 5.85 -8.43 -5.41
CA ASP A 197 6.43 -9.29 -6.44
C ASP A 197 7.95 -9.40 -6.33
N ASP A 198 8.63 -8.27 -6.04
CA ASP A 198 10.07 -8.23 -5.77
C ASP A 198 10.43 -9.17 -4.60
N TYR A 199 9.76 -9.03 -3.46
CA TYR A 199 10.01 -9.86 -2.28
C TYR A 199 9.65 -11.34 -2.47
N SER A 200 8.57 -11.62 -3.16
CA SER A 200 8.14 -12.99 -3.47
C SER A 200 9.18 -13.74 -4.31
N GLN A 201 9.90 -13.04 -5.20
CA GLN A 201 10.98 -13.63 -5.99
C GLN A 201 12.23 -13.89 -5.15
N LEU A 202 12.56 -13.02 -4.20
CA LEU A 202 13.64 -13.28 -3.23
C LEU A 202 13.39 -14.56 -2.44
N LYS A 203 12.16 -14.78 -1.97
CA LYS A 203 11.76 -15.98 -1.23
C LYS A 203 11.91 -17.27 -2.04
N LYS A 204 11.64 -17.23 -3.34
CA LYS A 204 11.67 -18.42 -4.23
C LYS A 204 13.07 -18.91 -4.61
N GLY A 205 14.14 -18.26 -4.10
CA GLY A 205 15.51 -18.69 -4.31
C GLY A 205 15.99 -18.61 -5.76
N GLY A 206 15.62 -17.54 -6.45
CA GLY A 206 16.42 -17.09 -7.57
C GLY A 206 16.05 -17.53 -8.97
N GLN A 207 14.80 -17.67 -9.33
CA GLN A 207 14.42 -17.49 -10.74
C GLN A 207 14.20 -16.00 -11.03
N PHE A 208 15.28 -15.23 -10.92
CA PHE A 208 15.25 -13.81 -11.25
C PHE A 208 15.13 -13.66 -12.78
N ALA A 209 14.17 -12.87 -13.22
CA ALA A 209 14.11 -12.48 -14.62
C ALA A 209 15.39 -11.70 -14.94
N SER A 210 16.19 -12.19 -15.90
CA SER A 210 17.31 -11.45 -16.43
C SER A 210 16.74 -10.31 -17.27
N GLY A 211 16.76 -9.09 -16.73
CA GLY A 211 16.50 -7.87 -17.52
C GLY A 211 17.75 -7.49 -18.30
N GLU A 212 17.58 -6.99 -19.51
CA GLU A 212 18.69 -6.40 -20.30
C GLU A 212 19.11 -5.02 -19.77
N MET A 213 18.27 -4.37 -18.92
CA MET A 213 18.47 -3.04 -18.39
C MET A 213 19.35 -3.08 -17.12
N THR A 214 20.30 -2.18 -17.04
CA THR A 214 21.12 -1.95 -15.84
C THR A 214 20.39 -1.06 -14.82
N ILE A 215 20.82 -1.09 -13.54
CA ILE A 215 20.31 -0.17 -12.51
C ILE A 215 20.56 1.29 -12.94
N ALA A 216 21.71 1.59 -13.55
CA ALA A 216 22.04 2.94 -13.98
C ALA A 216 21.09 3.47 -15.07
N GLU A 217 20.72 2.62 -16.04
CA GLU A 217 19.74 2.97 -17.07
C GLU A 217 18.33 3.13 -16.49
N ALA A 218 17.89 2.18 -15.66
CA ALA A 218 16.58 2.27 -15.01
C ALA A 218 16.45 3.51 -14.14
N ARG A 219 17.50 3.84 -13.37
CA ARG A 219 17.58 5.06 -12.56
C ARG A 219 17.52 6.33 -13.43
N ALA A 220 18.27 6.35 -14.53
CA ALA A 220 18.29 7.50 -15.44
C ALA A 220 16.88 7.76 -16.01
N ASN A 221 16.17 6.71 -16.42
CA ASN A 221 14.81 6.80 -16.92
C ASN A 221 13.87 7.37 -15.85
N LEU A 222 13.89 6.84 -14.60
CA LEU A 222 13.04 7.36 -13.54
C LEU A 222 13.34 8.84 -13.23
N ILE A 223 14.61 9.25 -13.20
CA ILE A 223 14.99 10.65 -13.00
C ILE A 223 14.49 11.53 -14.15
N GLU A 224 14.49 11.03 -15.38
CA GLU A 224 13.93 11.75 -16.55
C GLU A 224 12.41 11.96 -16.37
N GLU A 225 11.68 10.90 -15.96
CA GLU A 225 10.23 11.02 -15.72
C GLU A 225 9.90 11.97 -14.55
N LEU A 226 10.63 11.89 -13.44
CA LEU A 226 10.50 12.86 -12.35
C LEU A 226 10.77 14.30 -12.81
N SER A 227 11.73 14.50 -13.72
CA SER A 227 12.04 15.81 -14.30
C SER A 227 10.96 16.26 -15.24
N SER A 228 10.36 15.35 -16.01
CA SER A 228 9.19 15.62 -16.85
C SER A 228 7.99 16.06 -16.02
N ALA A 229 7.67 15.35 -14.94
CA ALA A 229 6.63 15.73 -14.01
C ALA A 229 6.85 17.13 -13.41
N LYS A 230 8.09 17.46 -13.03
CA LYS A 230 8.46 18.79 -12.49
C LYS A 230 8.31 19.92 -13.51
N SER A 231 8.31 19.61 -14.80
CA SER A 231 8.15 20.58 -15.89
C SER A 231 6.69 20.92 -16.21
N LEU A 232 5.72 20.29 -15.53
CA LEU A 232 4.31 20.67 -15.65
C LEU A 232 4.16 22.17 -15.41
N GLU A 233 3.57 22.86 -16.40
CA GLU A 233 3.47 24.31 -16.39
C GLU A 233 2.26 24.78 -15.58
N ASP A 234 2.38 26.02 -15.08
CA ASP A 234 1.38 26.72 -14.27
C ASP A 234 0.28 27.35 -15.20
N ASP A 235 -0.11 26.64 -16.28
CA ASP A 235 -1.13 27.11 -17.22
C ASP A 235 -2.56 27.04 -16.67
N ALA A 236 -2.68 26.63 -15.44
CA ALA A 236 -3.94 26.41 -14.79
C ALA A 236 -4.59 27.69 -14.28
N VAL A 237 -5.69 27.94 -14.85
CA VAL A 237 -6.88 28.72 -14.48
C VAL A 237 -6.78 29.63 -13.25
N GLU A 238 -7.06 30.92 -13.48
CA GLU A 238 -6.96 32.05 -12.53
C GLU A 238 -7.73 31.87 -11.20
N GLU A 239 -8.68 30.97 -11.08
CA GLU A 239 -9.60 30.89 -9.95
C GLU A 239 -9.05 30.16 -8.72
N ASN A 240 -8.04 29.26 -8.88
CA ASN A 240 -7.38 28.52 -7.79
C ASN A 240 -5.85 28.56 -7.85
N ALA A 241 -5.29 29.61 -8.44
CA ALA A 241 -3.87 29.73 -8.76
C ALA A 241 -2.92 29.55 -7.54
N ALA A 242 -3.33 29.95 -6.34
CA ALA A 242 -2.49 29.86 -5.15
C ALA A 242 -2.36 28.42 -4.63
N ASP A 243 -3.49 27.69 -4.55
CA ASP A 243 -3.52 26.31 -4.05
C ASP A 243 -2.85 25.36 -5.06
N PHE A 244 -3.06 25.60 -6.36
CA PHE A 244 -2.39 24.84 -7.42
C PHE A 244 -0.87 25.05 -7.40
N ARG A 245 -0.39 26.30 -7.27
CA ARG A 245 1.05 26.60 -7.16
C ARG A 245 1.68 25.96 -5.93
N GLN A 246 0.96 25.96 -4.81
CA GLN A 246 1.45 25.30 -3.60
C GLN A 246 1.60 23.80 -3.86
N MET A 247 0.59 23.14 -4.43
CA MET A 247 0.62 21.71 -4.75
C MET A 247 1.72 21.36 -5.75
N LEU A 248 1.91 22.21 -6.79
CA LEU A 248 2.99 22.03 -7.76
C LEU A 248 4.38 22.13 -7.10
N ASN A 249 4.55 23.05 -6.14
CA ASN A 249 5.80 23.17 -5.39
C ASN A 249 6.01 21.99 -4.45
N ASP A 250 4.95 21.49 -3.82
CA ASP A 250 5.00 20.31 -2.95
C ASP A 250 5.37 19.06 -3.77
N MET A 251 4.70 18.82 -4.91
CA MET A 251 5.02 17.72 -5.83
C MET A 251 6.47 17.79 -6.33
N ARG A 252 6.97 19.00 -6.68
CA ARG A 252 8.37 19.18 -7.06
C ARG A 252 9.32 18.86 -5.92
N GLY A 253 8.97 19.24 -4.70
CA GLY A 253 9.71 18.89 -3.48
C GLY A 253 9.75 17.39 -3.24
N HIS A 254 8.63 16.69 -3.43
CA HIS A 254 8.54 15.23 -3.36
C HIS A 254 9.39 14.56 -4.43
N ALA A 255 9.36 15.02 -5.68
CA ALA A 255 10.20 14.49 -6.75
C ALA A 255 11.70 14.57 -6.44
N ASP A 256 12.15 15.68 -5.83
CA ASP A 256 13.56 15.85 -5.44
C ASP A 256 13.95 14.88 -4.29
N LYS A 257 13.06 14.66 -3.33
CA LYS A 257 13.27 13.71 -2.24
C LYS A 257 13.24 12.27 -2.73
N VAL A 258 12.30 11.90 -3.62
CA VAL A 258 12.27 10.58 -4.28
C VAL A 258 13.60 10.28 -4.93
N ALA A 259 14.17 11.22 -5.69
CA ALA A 259 15.47 11.03 -6.34
C ALA A 259 16.60 10.75 -5.32
N ALA A 260 16.62 11.47 -4.20
CA ALA A 260 17.63 11.29 -3.15
C ALA A 260 17.45 9.96 -2.38
N LEU A 261 16.21 9.58 -2.08
CA LEU A 261 15.88 8.32 -1.38
C LEU A 261 16.09 7.10 -2.27
N LEU A 262 15.82 7.23 -3.58
CA LEU A 262 16.11 6.21 -4.57
C LEU A 262 17.61 5.86 -4.57
N ASP A 263 18.50 6.85 -4.56
CA ASP A 263 19.94 6.60 -4.52
C ASP A 263 20.38 5.89 -3.23
N LYS A 264 19.76 6.25 -2.11
CA LYS A 264 20.02 5.61 -0.84
C LYS A 264 19.54 4.15 -0.83
N TRP A 265 18.32 3.89 -1.31
CA TRP A 265 17.79 2.54 -1.42
C TRP A 265 18.58 1.69 -2.42
N ILE A 266 18.98 2.22 -3.58
CA ILE A 266 19.84 1.51 -4.53
C ILE A 266 21.15 1.06 -3.87
N ALA A 267 21.76 1.89 -3.03
CA ALA A 267 23.00 1.55 -2.34
C ALA A 267 22.82 0.38 -1.35
N SER A 268 21.78 0.40 -0.50
CA SER A 268 21.47 -0.69 0.42
C SER A 268 21.05 -1.96 -0.33
N ARG A 269 20.28 -1.81 -1.41
CA ARG A 269 19.86 -2.92 -2.29
C ARG A 269 21.04 -3.57 -3.00
N ALA A 270 22.02 -2.79 -3.48
CA ALA A 270 23.22 -3.32 -4.11
C ALA A 270 24.06 -4.15 -3.13
N ALA A 271 24.19 -3.72 -1.88
CA ALA A 271 24.87 -4.49 -0.84
C ALA A 271 24.18 -5.84 -0.58
N LEU A 272 22.85 -5.84 -0.50
CA LEU A 272 22.03 -7.04 -0.37
C LEU A 272 22.19 -7.96 -1.58
N CYS A 273 22.06 -7.43 -2.80
CA CYS A 273 22.19 -8.20 -4.04
C CYS A 273 23.56 -8.87 -4.15
N GLN A 274 24.62 -8.16 -3.79
CA GLN A 274 25.99 -8.71 -3.79
C GLN A 274 26.13 -9.88 -2.80
N ALA A 275 25.56 -9.75 -1.59
CA ALA A 275 25.65 -10.78 -0.56
C ALA A 275 24.83 -12.03 -0.90
N GLU A 276 23.67 -11.86 -1.47
CA GLU A 276 22.69 -12.93 -1.75
C GLU A 276 22.80 -13.48 -3.20
N GLY A 277 23.66 -12.91 -4.03
CA GLY A 277 23.81 -13.32 -5.43
C GLY A 277 22.61 -12.98 -6.32
N ILE A 278 21.87 -11.90 -5.99
CA ILE A 278 20.71 -11.42 -6.74
C ILE A 278 21.22 -10.63 -7.97
N PRO A 279 20.78 -10.97 -9.20
CA PRO A 279 21.20 -10.24 -10.40
C PRO A 279 20.75 -8.77 -10.38
N GLU A 280 21.59 -7.88 -10.87
CA GLU A 280 21.32 -6.43 -10.98
C GLU A 280 20.02 -6.13 -11.73
N GLY A 281 19.73 -6.86 -12.81
CA GLY A 281 18.51 -6.71 -13.61
C GLY A 281 17.22 -6.91 -12.83
N HIS A 282 17.26 -7.60 -11.68
CA HIS A 282 16.09 -7.72 -10.79
C HIS A 282 15.74 -6.38 -10.13
N THR A 283 16.73 -5.66 -9.61
CA THR A 283 16.56 -4.31 -9.06
C THR A 283 16.20 -3.30 -10.15
N ALA A 284 16.87 -3.37 -11.30
CA ALA A 284 16.57 -2.50 -12.44
C ALA A 284 15.12 -2.62 -12.90
N ARG A 285 14.54 -3.82 -12.86
CA ARG A 285 13.13 -4.05 -13.21
C ARG A 285 12.17 -3.33 -12.26
N LEU A 286 12.42 -3.39 -10.95
CA LEU A 286 11.58 -2.66 -9.99
C LEU A 286 11.66 -1.15 -10.23
N ILE A 287 12.85 -0.59 -10.43
CA ILE A 287 13.02 0.85 -10.75
C ILE A 287 12.28 1.22 -12.05
N ALA A 288 12.35 0.37 -13.08
CA ALA A 288 11.63 0.60 -14.34
C ALA A 288 10.10 0.55 -14.16
N GLN A 289 9.59 -0.24 -13.21
CA GLN A 289 8.17 -0.20 -12.85
C GLN A 289 7.80 1.14 -12.20
N LEU A 290 8.63 1.67 -11.29
CA LEU A 290 8.41 3.01 -10.70
C LEU A 290 8.37 4.10 -11.78
N SER A 291 9.29 4.07 -12.76
CA SER A 291 9.29 5.00 -13.89
C SER A 291 7.99 4.92 -14.70
N ARG A 292 7.50 3.70 -14.98
CA ARG A 292 6.24 3.49 -15.70
C ARG A 292 5.05 4.10 -14.97
N LEU A 293 4.99 3.98 -13.64
CA LEU A 293 3.88 4.56 -12.86
C LEU A 293 3.83 6.09 -12.98
N VAL A 294 4.99 6.76 -13.06
CA VAL A 294 5.04 8.20 -13.32
C VAL A 294 4.45 8.53 -14.70
N MET A 295 4.89 7.80 -15.73
CA MET A 295 4.39 8.01 -17.11
C MET A 295 2.88 7.76 -17.21
N GLU A 296 2.38 6.68 -16.59
CA GLU A 296 0.94 6.36 -16.61
C GLU A 296 0.08 7.47 -16.01
N ILE A 297 0.57 8.22 -15.01
CA ILE A 297 -0.16 9.38 -14.48
C ILE A 297 -0.09 10.55 -15.45
N ILE A 298 1.06 10.81 -16.09
CA ILE A 298 1.26 11.97 -16.97
C ILE A 298 0.51 11.80 -18.30
N GLU A 299 0.50 10.60 -18.86
CA GLU A 299 -0.08 10.31 -20.19
C GLU A 299 -1.57 9.98 -20.14
N GLY A 300 -2.10 9.56 -18.98
CA GLY A 300 -3.43 9.08 -18.62
C GLY A 300 -4.57 9.46 -19.00
#